data_4bab0d3298fab9ad0988aff0a8f283b0
#
_entry.id   4bab0d3298fab9ad0988aff0a8f283b0
#
_cell.length_a   1.000
_cell.length_b   1.000
_cell.length_c   1.000
_cell.angle_alpha   90.00
_cell.angle_beta   90.00
_cell.angle_gamma   90.00
#
_symmetry.space_group_name_H-M   'P 1'
#
loop_
_entity.id
_entity.type
_entity.pdbx_description
1 polymer ?
#
loop_
_entity_poly.entity_id
_entity_poly.type
_entity_poly.pdbx_seq_one_letter_code
_entity_poly.pdbx_strand_id
1 'polypeptide(L)'
;MIFLYYILVWIAFLLCAIPLFLLSLFKPKYKYSLKARFFLFRNISQKRSDVHFHVCSYGEARSVKELVLRFDSRITTITQTGYDYAKEICNKVNYLAFENWIPFWLKPSKVLVIFEAEYWLMLVFIAKLQKSKVILLNARISDNSYASYKKFRFFYKKIFC
;
A
#
# COMPACT_ATOMS: atom_id res chain seq x y z
N MET A 1 18.81 -9.86 -2.56
CA MET A 1 18.26 -8.56 -3.00
C MET A 1 17.08 -8.09 -2.12
N ILE A 2 16.00 -8.85 -1.97
CA ILE A 2 14.85 -8.46 -1.10
C ILE A 2 15.26 -8.29 0.35
N PHE A 3 16.10 -9.17 0.89
CA PHE A 3 16.62 -9.06 2.25
C PHE A 3 17.42 -7.75 2.46
N LEU A 4 18.32 -7.41 1.52
CA LEU A 4 19.06 -6.15 1.57
C LEU A 4 18.12 -4.94 1.50
N TYR A 5 17.14 -4.97 0.60
CA TYR A 5 16.10 -3.94 0.52
C TYR A 5 15.37 -3.77 1.86
N TYR A 6 14.98 -4.87 2.49
CA TYR A 6 14.26 -4.84 3.75
C TYR A 6 15.09 -4.26 4.90
N ILE A 7 16.41 -4.56 4.93
CA ILE A 7 17.33 -3.91 5.88
C ILE A 7 17.38 -2.39 5.64
N LEU A 8 17.52 -1.97 4.37
CA LEU A 8 17.54 -0.55 4.02
C LEU A 8 16.23 0.17 4.40
N VAL A 9 15.09 -0.49 4.24
CA VAL A 9 13.79 0.04 4.68
C VAL A 9 13.74 0.25 6.20
N TRP A 10 14.30 -0.68 6.98
CA TRP A 10 14.39 -0.52 8.43
C TRP A 10 15.34 0.62 8.84
N ILE A 11 16.50 0.74 8.19
CA ILE A 11 17.44 1.85 8.44
C ILE A 11 16.75 3.19 8.12
N ALA A 12 16.11 3.31 6.96
CA ALA A 12 15.37 4.50 6.58
C ALA A 12 14.23 4.82 7.57
N PHE A 13 13.49 3.80 8.02
CA PHE A 13 12.46 3.96 9.03
C PHE A 13 13.03 4.52 10.34
N LEU A 14 14.10 3.95 10.86
CA LEU A 14 14.73 4.40 12.11
C LEU A 14 15.23 5.84 12.02
N LEU A 15 15.85 6.22 10.91
CA LEU A 15 16.32 7.59 10.68
C LEU A 15 15.17 8.60 10.55
N CYS A 16 14.05 8.19 9.95
CA CYS A 16 12.92 9.08 9.69
C CYS A 16 11.82 9.02 10.76
N ALA A 17 11.86 8.08 11.71
CA ALA A 17 10.78 7.86 12.67
C ALA A 17 10.45 9.11 13.49
N ILE A 18 11.47 9.78 14.05
CA ILE A 18 11.29 11.00 14.87
C ILE A 18 10.73 12.15 14.01
N PRO A 19 11.36 12.55 12.88
CA PRO A 19 10.80 13.56 11.99
C PRO A 19 9.35 13.28 11.55
N LEU A 20 9.03 12.02 11.17
CA LEU A 20 7.69 11.63 10.76
C LEU A 20 6.68 11.71 11.90
N PHE A 21 7.08 11.33 13.10
CA PHE A 21 6.23 11.46 14.29
C PHE A 21 5.91 12.93 14.56
N LEU A 22 6.94 13.79 14.61
CA LEU A 22 6.75 15.24 14.80
C LEU A 22 5.88 15.84 13.70
N LEU A 23 6.12 15.50 12.43
CA LEU A 23 5.29 15.95 11.30
C LEU A 23 3.82 15.56 11.48
N SER A 24 3.57 14.37 12.03
CA SER A 24 2.21 13.90 12.32
C SER A 24 1.49 14.68 13.43
N LEU A 25 2.23 15.38 14.29
CA LEU A 25 1.66 16.24 15.33
C LEU A 25 1.33 17.63 14.80
N PHE A 26 2.21 18.20 13.97
CA PHE A 26 2.12 19.60 13.55
C PHE A 26 1.31 19.80 12.25
N LYS A 27 1.18 18.77 11.41
CA LYS A 27 0.48 18.90 10.12
C LYS A 27 -0.84 18.12 10.13
N PRO A 28 -2.02 18.80 10.20
CA PRO A 28 -3.33 18.15 10.26
C PRO A 28 -3.56 17.12 9.15
N LYS A 29 -3.10 17.42 7.91
CA LYS A 29 -3.19 16.53 6.74
C LYS A 29 -2.58 15.14 6.98
N TYR A 30 -1.55 15.04 7.81
CA TYR A 30 -0.78 13.80 8.04
C TYR A 30 -1.06 13.17 9.41
N LYS A 31 -1.86 13.82 10.24
CA LYS A 31 -2.13 13.44 11.63
C LYS A 31 -2.53 11.96 11.80
N TYR A 32 -3.39 11.47 10.94
CA TYR A 32 -3.89 10.09 11.02
C TYR A 32 -3.09 9.14 10.14
N SER A 33 -2.83 9.50 8.88
CA SER A 33 -2.17 8.62 7.91
C SER A 33 -0.74 8.25 8.31
N LEU A 34 0.10 9.21 8.75
CA LEU A 34 1.46 8.90 9.17
C LEU A 34 1.50 8.02 10.42
N LYS A 35 0.69 8.32 11.44
CA LYS A 35 0.61 7.50 12.65
C LYS A 35 0.15 6.08 12.37
N ALA A 36 -0.84 5.92 11.50
CA ALA A 36 -1.35 4.62 11.12
C ALA A 36 -0.34 3.81 10.30
N ARG A 37 0.35 4.46 9.35
CA ARG A 37 1.27 3.79 8.42
C ARG A 37 2.61 3.44 9.06
N PHE A 38 3.24 4.39 9.73
CA PHE A 38 4.59 4.22 10.25
C PHE A 38 4.62 3.64 11.66
N PHE A 39 3.61 3.90 12.49
CA PHE A 39 3.56 3.48 13.88
C PHE A 39 2.40 2.54 14.20
N LEU A 40 1.67 2.09 13.19
CA LEU A 40 0.50 1.20 13.28
C LEU A 40 -0.60 1.69 14.25
N PHE A 41 -0.63 2.99 14.57
CA PHE A 41 -1.61 3.54 15.49
C PHE A 41 -3.03 3.36 14.94
N ARG A 42 -3.89 2.63 15.67
CA ARG A 42 -5.25 2.24 15.24
C ARG A 42 -5.29 1.50 13.89
N ASN A 43 -4.18 0.88 13.49
CA ASN A 43 -4.02 0.21 12.21
C ASN A 43 -3.33 -1.17 12.36
N ILE A 44 -3.40 -1.77 13.57
CA ILE A 44 -2.67 -3.00 13.91
C ILE A 44 -3.26 -4.21 13.19
N SER A 45 -4.58 -4.28 13.06
CA SER A 45 -5.24 -5.46 12.51
C SER A 45 -5.96 -5.18 11.20
N GLN A 46 -5.87 -6.14 10.28
CA GLN A 46 -6.69 -6.18 9.09
C GLN A 46 -7.76 -7.26 9.24
N LYS A 47 -8.94 -7.02 8.67
CA LYS A 47 -9.94 -8.06 8.44
C LYS A 47 -9.57 -8.87 7.19
N ARG A 48 -9.78 -10.17 7.21
CA ARG A 48 -9.60 -11.02 6.03
C ARG A 48 -10.64 -10.70 4.96
N SER A 49 -10.29 -10.91 3.70
CA SER A 49 -11.15 -10.75 2.54
C SER A 49 -10.63 -11.57 1.38
N ASP A 50 -11.50 -11.89 0.42
CA ASP A 50 -11.08 -12.57 -0.80
C ASP A 50 -10.25 -11.67 -1.71
N VAL A 51 -10.64 -10.41 -1.83
CA VAL A 51 -9.94 -9.43 -2.66
C VAL A 51 -9.41 -8.28 -1.81
N HIS A 52 -8.14 -7.96 -2.01
CA HIS A 52 -7.48 -6.81 -1.41
C HIS A 52 -7.21 -5.76 -2.48
N PHE A 53 -7.87 -4.61 -2.40
CA PHE A 53 -7.60 -3.45 -3.25
C PHE A 53 -6.61 -2.52 -2.57
N HIS A 54 -5.53 -2.19 -3.27
CA HIS A 54 -4.61 -1.12 -2.85
C HIS A 54 -4.76 0.07 -3.78
N VAL A 55 -5.17 1.20 -3.22
CA VAL A 55 -5.42 2.47 -3.90
C VAL A 55 -4.78 3.60 -3.09
N CYS A 56 -4.20 4.59 -3.73
CA CYS A 56 -3.49 5.67 -3.05
C CYS A 56 -4.42 6.81 -2.65
N SER A 57 -5.29 7.22 -3.55
CA SER A 57 -6.03 8.49 -3.51
C SER A 57 -7.55 8.31 -3.56
N TYR A 58 -8.26 9.41 -3.33
CA TYR A 58 -9.72 9.50 -3.52
C TYR A 58 -10.15 9.08 -4.94
N GLY A 59 -9.45 9.59 -5.97
CA GLY A 59 -9.81 9.30 -7.37
C GLY A 59 -9.68 7.81 -7.70
N GLU A 60 -8.60 7.18 -7.24
CA GLU A 60 -8.39 5.75 -7.41
C GLU A 60 -9.43 4.92 -6.64
N ALA A 61 -9.73 5.28 -5.39
CA ALA A 61 -10.76 4.61 -4.60
C ALA A 61 -12.14 4.70 -5.26
N ARG A 62 -12.47 5.85 -5.85
CA ARG A 62 -13.69 6.05 -6.62
C ARG A 62 -13.73 5.16 -7.87
N SER A 63 -12.61 5.03 -8.56
CA SER A 63 -12.52 4.24 -9.80
C SER A 63 -12.72 2.73 -9.56
N VAL A 64 -12.38 2.22 -8.37
CA VAL A 64 -12.56 0.79 -8.05
C VAL A 64 -13.88 0.47 -7.34
N LYS A 65 -14.74 1.46 -7.07
CA LYS A 65 -15.98 1.30 -6.28
C LYS A 65 -16.82 0.11 -6.72
N GLU A 66 -17.15 0.04 -8.01
CA GLU A 66 -18.02 -1.01 -8.53
C GLU A 66 -17.42 -2.43 -8.35
N LEU A 67 -16.11 -2.55 -8.45
CA LEU A 67 -15.42 -3.81 -8.18
C LEU A 67 -15.42 -4.16 -6.70
N VAL A 68 -15.17 -3.18 -5.84
CA VAL A 68 -15.18 -3.38 -4.39
C VAL A 68 -16.53 -3.88 -3.90
N LEU A 69 -17.64 -3.36 -4.44
CA LEU A 69 -18.99 -3.74 -4.05
C LEU A 69 -19.39 -5.15 -4.53
N ARG A 70 -18.71 -5.70 -5.55
CA ARG A 70 -19.02 -7.03 -6.11
C ARG A 70 -18.36 -8.20 -5.38
N PHE A 71 -17.33 -7.94 -4.60
CA PHE A 71 -16.53 -9.00 -3.97
C PHE A 71 -16.48 -8.83 -2.45
N ASP A 72 -16.12 -9.89 -1.71
CA ASP A 72 -15.68 -9.74 -0.33
C ASP A 72 -14.33 -9.03 -0.32
N SER A 73 -14.38 -7.72 -0.17
CA SER A 73 -13.26 -6.81 -0.38
C SER A 73 -12.73 -6.19 0.90
N ARG A 74 -11.43 -5.89 0.90
CA ARG A 74 -10.81 -4.90 1.80
C ARG A 74 -10.05 -3.88 0.97
N ILE A 75 -9.89 -2.69 1.52
CA ILE A 75 -9.16 -1.60 0.87
C ILE A 75 -8.00 -1.15 1.76
N THR A 76 -6.84 -0.91 1.15
CA THR A 76 -5.77 -0.15 1.78
C THR A 76 -5.49 1.12 0.99
N THR A 77 -5.29 2.23 1.71
CA THR A 77 -5.02 3.54 1.12
C THR A 77 -3.78 4.18 1.75
N ILE A 78 -3.33 5.30 1.17
CA ILE A 78 -2.20 6.08 1.70
C ILE A 78 -2.68 7.43 2.22
N THR A 79 -3.61 8.07 1.50
CA THR A 79 -4.09 9.42 1.81
C THR A 79 -5.32 9.41 2.72
N GLN A 80 -5.49 10.49 3.49
CA GLN A 80 -6.69 10.65 4.33
C GLN A 80 -7.98 10.68 3.49
N THR A 81 -7.99 11.46 2.41
CA THR A 81 -9.17 11.57 1.53
C THR A 81 -9.53 10.24 0.85
N GLY A 82 -8.53 9.44 0.47
CA GLY A 82 -8.74 8.08 -0.03
C GLY A 82 -9.32 7.16 1.05
N TYR A 83 -8.83 7.28 2.29
CA TYR A 83 -9.34 6.50 3.43
C TYR A 83 -10.79 6.83 3.74
N ASP A 84 -11.14 8.12 3.81
CA ASP A 84 -12.48 8.56 4.15
C ASP A 84 -13.50 8.04 3.12
N TYR A 85 -13.20 8.21 1.82
CA TYR A 85 -14.05 7.67 0.76
C TYR A 85 -14.10 6.14 0.76
N ALA A 86 -12.98 5.47 0.98
CA ALA A 86 -12.97 4.00 1.05
C ALA A 86 -13.89 3.48 2.16
N LYS A 87 -14.00 4.19 3.28
CA LYS A 87 -14.93 3.87 4.39
C LYS A 87 -16.39 3.97 4.01
N GLU A 88 -16.76 4.78 3.03
CA GLU A 88 -18.13 4.89 2.52
C GLU A 88 -18.54 3.66 1.70
N ILE A 89 -17.58 3.02 1.03
CA ILE A 89 -17.83 1.91 0.11
C ILE A 89 -17.41 0.53 0.65
N CYS A 90 -16.64 0.49 1.75
CA CYS A 90 -16.13 -0.75 2.32
C CYS A 90 -15.98 -0.64 3.84
N ASN A 91 -16.40 -1.68 4.57
CA ASN A 91 -16.25 -1.74 6.04
C ASN A 91 -14.89 -2.29 6.50
N LYS A 92 -14.05 -2.75 5.56
CA LYS A 92 -12.72 -3.34 5.80
C LYS A 92 -11.64 -2.42 5.20
N VAL A 93 -11.40 -1.27 5.83
CA VAL A 93 -10.45 -0.26 5.34
C VAL A 93 -9.33 -0.03 6.34
N ASN A 94 -8.10 0.02 5.83
CA ASN A 94 -6.90 0.33 6.58
C ASN A 94 -6.03 1.31 5.78
N TYR A 95 -5.15 2.05 6.47
CA TYR A 95 -3.99 2.63 5.80
C TYR A 95 -2.98 1.53 5.47
N LEU A 96 -2.34 1.58 4.30
CA LEU A 96 -1.24 0.67 4.02
C LEU A 96 -0.10 0.92 5.03
N ALA A 97 0.26 -0.09 5.78
CA ALA A 97 1.41 -0.02 6.66
C ALA A 97 2.69 0.27 5.85
N PHE A 98 3.67 0.95 6.46
CA PHE A 98 4.96 1.15 5.82
C PHE A 98 5.66 -0.20 5.59
N GLU A 99 6.55 -0.28 4.61
CA GLU A 99 7.06 -1.54 4.09
C GLU A 99 7.77 -2.42 5.13
N ASN A 100 8.39 -1.83 6.17
CA ASN A 100 8.98 -2.59 7.27
C ASN A 100 7.96 -3.41 8.08
N TRP A 101 6.71 -2.95 8.16
CA TRP A 101 5.64 -3.62 8.91
C TRP A 101 4.87 -4.64 8.06
N ILE A 102 4.86 -4.52 6.74
CA ILE A 102 4.04 -5.35 5.83
C ILE A 102 4.21 -6.85 6.08
N PRO A 103 5.42 -7.42 6.33
CA PRO A 103 5.57 -8.85 6.56
C PRO A 103 4.76 -9.40 7.74
N PHE A 104 4.55 -8.58 8.77
CA PHE A 104 3.83 -8.97 9.98
C PHE A 104 2.37 -8.54 9.96
N TRP A 105 2.07 -7.53 9.20
CA TRP A 105 0.78 -6.83 9.19
C TRP A 105 -0.18 -7.35 8.10
N LEU A 106 0.34 -7.68 6.91
CA LEU A 106 -0.48 -8.05 5.75
C LEU A 106 -1.18 -9.39 5.97
N LYS A 107 -2.50 -9.39 5.96
CA LYS A 107 -3.29 -10.63 5.99
C LYS A 107 -3.44 -11.21 4.59
N PRO A 108 -3.53 -12.55 4.46
CA PRO A 108 -3.76 -13.20 3.17
C PRO A 108 -5.05 -12.76 2.50
N SER A 109 -5.04 -12.80 1.17
CA SER A 109 -6.21 -12.66 0.28
C SER A 109 -6.00 -13.56 -0.93
N LYS A 110 -7.06 -13.94 -1.64
CA LYS A 110 -6.95 -14.69 -2.90
C LYS A 110 -6.33 -13.82 -4.00
N VAL A 111 -6.73 -12.55 -4.03
CA VAL A 111 -6.29 -11.58 -5.05
C VAL A 111 -5.85 -10.28 -4.37
N LEU A 112 -4.71 -9.75 -4.80
CA LEU A 112 -4.28 -8.38 -4.53
C LEU A 112 -4.40 -7.58 -5.83
N VAL A 113 -5.22 -6.55 -5.82
CA VAL A 113 -5.37 -5.59 -6.92
C VAL A 113 -4.63 -4.31 -6.53
N ILE A 114 -3.65 -3.92 -7.34
CA ILE A 114 -2.92 -2.65 -7.22
C ILE A 114 -3.44 -1.73 -8.31
N PHE A 115 -3.82 -0.50 -7.96
CA PHE A 115 -4.32 0.46 -8.92
C PHE A 115 -3.21 1.44 -9.36
N GLU A 116 -3.12 1.71 -10.65
CA GLU A 116 -2.15 2.60 -11.31
C GLU A 116 -0.67 2.19 -11.09
N ALA A 117 0.13 3.03 -10.40
CA ALA A 117 1.58 2.88 -10.31
C ALA A 117 2.11 2.72 -8.87
N GLU A 118 1.27 2.34 -7.93
CA GLU A 118 1.63 2.24 -6.50
C GLU A 118 2.33 0.91 -6.19
N TYR A 119 3.56 0.77 -6.70
CA TYR A 119 4.36 -0.46 -6.56
C TYR A 119 5.13 -0.50 -5.24
N TRP A 120 4.48 -0.97 -4.17
CA TRP A 120 5.13 -1.24 -2.90
C TRP A 120 5.75 -2.64 -2.93
N LEU A 121 7.08 -2.71 -2.95
CA LEU A 121 7.80 -3.99 -3.17
C LEU A 121 7.43 -5.04 -2.13
N MET A 122 7.42 -4.68 -0.85
CA MET A 122 7.10 -5.63 0.20
C MET A 122 5.62 -6.06 0.16
N LEU A 123 4.71 -5.18 -0.26
CA LEU A 123 3.30 -5.54 -0.44
C LEU A 123 3.14 -6.65 -1.49
N VAL A 124 3.75 -6.47 -2.66
CA VAL A 124 3.71 -7.46 -3.75
C VAL A 124 4.41 -8.75 -3.34
N PHE A 125 5.59 -8.64 -2.76
CA PHE A 125 6.39 -9.79 -2.37
C PHE A 125 5.68 -10.66 -1.32
N ILE A 126 5.17 -10.06 -0.25
CA ILE A 126 4.47 -10.79 0.81
C ILE A 126 3.14 -11.36 0.29
N ALA A 127 2.39 -10.63 -0.54
CA ALA A 127 1.18 -11.16 -1.16
C ALA A 127 1.47 -12.40 -2.01
N LYS A 128 2.55 -12.37 -2.82
CA LYS A 128 2.99 -13.55 -3.59
C LYS A 128 3.41 -14.72 -2.69
N LEU A 129 4.14 -14.47 -1.61
CA LEU A 129 4.47 -15.51 -0.62
C LEU A 129 3.22 -16.13 0.03
N GLN A 130 2.19 -15.32 0.23
CA GLN A 130 0.88 -15.77 0.73
C GLN A 130 0.01 -16.42 -0.36
N LYS A 131 0.56 -16.66 -1.57
CA LYS A 131 -0.11 -17.25 -2.74
C LYS A 131 -1.27 -16.40 -3.28
N SER A 132 -1.29 -15.11 -3.02
CA SER A 132 -2.24 -14.17 -3.65
C SER A 132 -1.90 -13.97 -5.13
N LYS A 133 -2.92 -13.98 -5.99
CA LYS A 133 -2.77 -13.51 -7.38
C LYS A 133 -2.66 -11.99 -7.37
N VAL A 134 -1.57 -11.44 -7.87
CA VAL A 134 -1.37 -9.99 -7.94
C VAL A 134 -1.79 -9.48 -9.32
N ILE A 135 -2.68 -8.49 -9.33
CA ILE A 135 -3.21 -7.86 -10.55
C ILE A 135 -2.91 -6.36 -10.47
N LEU A 136 -2.38 -5.83 -11.55
CA LEU A 136 -2.20 -4.39 -11.74
C LEU A 136 -3.35 -3.88 -12.62
N LEU A 137 -4.16 -3.00 -12.06
CA LEU A 137 -5.31 -2.42 -12.74
C LEU A 137 -5.01 -0.97 -13.13
N ASN A 138 -5.41 -0.57 -14.36
CA ASN A 138 -5.19 0.77 -14.91
C ASN A 138 -3.72 1.22 -14.85
N ALA A 139 -2.80 0.31 -15.20
CA ALA A 139 -1.37 0.57 -15.17
C ALA A 139 -0.99 1.81 -15.97
N ARG A 140 -0.28 2.74 -15.32
CA ARG A 140 0.20 3.97 -15.96
C ARG A 140 1.68 4.16 -15.67
N ILE A 141 2.42 4.61 -16.66
CA ILE A 141 3.79 5.09 -16.53
C ILE A 141 3.82 6.47 -17.18
N SER A 142 4.17 7.50 -16.42
CA SER A 142 4.37 8.83 -16.99
C SER A 142 5.69 8.90 -17.76
N ASP A 143 5.78 9.78 -18.76
CA ASP A 143 6.99 9.99 -19.53
C ASP A 143 8.18 10.34 -18.63
N ASN A 144 7.96 11.15 -17.60
CA ASN A 144 8.99 11.49 -16.61
C ASN A 144 9.49 10.29 -15.80
N SER A 145 8.64 9.32 -15.55
CA SER A 145 8.98 8.12 -14.77
C SER A 145 9.60 7.03 -15.62
N TYR A 146 9.35 7.02 -16.94
CA TYR A 146 9.77 5.95 -17.84
C TYR A 146 11.28 5.71 -17.81
N ALA A 147 12.09 6.78 -17.85
CA ALA A 147 13.54 6.66 -17.78
C ALA A 147 14.02 5.95 -16.52
N SER A 148 13.42 6.27 -15.36
CA SER A 148 13.71 5.60 -14.08
C SER A 148 13.30 4.14 -14.09
N TYR A 149 12.10 3.81 -14.59
CA TYR A 149 11.65 2.42 -14.72
C TYR A 149 12.57 1.61 -15.63
N LYS A 150 13.00 2.18 -16.76
CA LYS A 150 13.96 1.55 -17.68
C LYS A 150 15.32 1.30 -17.01
N LYS A 151 15.84 2.28 -16.27
CA LYS A 151 17.11 2.16 -15.52
C LYS A 151 17.04 1.07 -14.46
N PHE A 152 15.94 0.95 -13.74
CA PHE A 152 15.73 -0.03 -12.68
C PHE A 152 14.92 -1.24 -13.13
N ARG A 153 14.87 -1.54 -14.44
CA ARG A 153 14.06 -2.63 -15.01
C ARG A 153 14.28 -3.99 -14.36
N PHE A 154 15.52 -4.27 -13.91
CA PHE A 154 15.87 -5.51 -13.25
C PHE A 154 15.11 -5.69 -11.92
N PHE A 155 14.91 -4.59 -11.19
CA PHE A 155 14.17 -4.56 -9.96
C PHE A 155 12.66 -4.77 -10.22
N TYR A 156 12.10 -4.01 -11.16
CA TYR A 156 10.68 -4.12 -11.51
C TYR A 156 10.32 -5.46 -12.14
N LYS A 157 11.19 -6.07 -12.94
CA LYS A 157 10.97 -7.42 -13.48
C LYS A 157 10.70 -8.44 -12.37
N LYS A 158 11.38 -8.35 -11.23
CA LYS A 158 11.13 -9.24 -10.08
C LYS A 158 9.82 -8.98 -9.33
N ILE A 159 9.25 -7.79 -9.47
CA ILE A 159 7.94 -7.48 -8.91
C ILE A 159 6.84 -8.09 -9.76
N PHE A 160 6.98 -8.07 -11.09
CA PHE A 160 5.92 -8.45 -12.04
C PHE A 160 6.05 -9.89 -12.56
N CYS A 161 7.22 -10.50 -12.54
CA CYS A 161 7.46 -11.91 -12.86
C CYS A 161 7.63 -12.74 -11.59
#